data_1de45f36cf76d342f755b61d4ecde12a
#
_entry.id   1de45f36cf76d342f755b61d4ecde12a
#
_cell.length_a   1.000
_cell.length_b   1.000
_cell.length_c   1.000
_cell.angle_alpha   90.00
_cell.angle_beta   90.00
_cell.angle_gamma   90.00
#
_symmetry.space_group_name_H-M   'P 1'
#
loop_
_entity.id
_entity.type
_entity.pdbx_description
1 polymer ?
#
loop_
_entity_poly.entity_id
_entity_poly.type
_entity_poly.pdbx_seq_one_letter_code
_entity_poly.pdbx_strand_id
1 'polypeptide(L)'
;MKKLKYILLPIAWIYAFVVWIRHKMFDAGKLKSKRFNLPVICVGNITVGGTGKTPFTEYLIRLLQDSYPVAVVSRGYKRKSKGMQVSSEKATAEILGDEPYQIYKKYPKTLVVADSNRCRAIEYI
;
A
#
# COMPACT_ATOMS: atom_id res chain seq x y z
N MET A 1 11.88 -1.42 -32.30
CA MET A 1 11.55 -1.78 -30.90
C MET A 1 12.36 -2.96 -30.34
N LYS A 2 12.81 -3.95 -31.11
CA LYS A 2 13.60 -5.09 -30.59
C LYS A 2 15.00 -4.69 -30.06
N LYS A 3 15.71 -3.78 -30.71
CA LYS A 3 17.07 -3.33 -30.33
C LYS A 3 17.13 -2.60 -28.97
N LEU A 4 16.07 -1.85 -28.60
CA LEU A 4 15.99 -1.14 -27.33
C LEU A 4 15.94 -2.09 -26.11
N LYS A 5 15.36 -3.28 -26.28
CA LYS A 5 15.33 -4.31 -25.22
C LYS A 5 16.73 -4.80 -24.84
N TYR A 6 17.63 -4.93 -25.81
CA TYR A 6 19.01 -5.40 -25.55
C TYR A 6 19.85 -4.34 -24.83
N ILE A 7 19.60 -3.06 -25.09
CA ILE A 7 20.29 -1.95 -24.41
C ILE A 7 19.84 -1.87 -22.92
N LEU A 8 18.61 -2.24 -22.62
CA LEU A 8 18.08 -2.23 -21.25
C LEU A 8 18.44 -3.49 -20.44
N LEU A 9 18.92 -4.55 -21.08
CA LEU A 9 19.30 -5.79 -20.41
C LEU A 9 20.34 -5.59 -19.30
N PRO A 10 21.47 -4.88 -19.48
CA PRO A 10 22.44 -4.69 -18.41
C PRO A 10 21.84 -3.93 -17.20
N ILE A 11 20.97 -2.95 -17.46
CA ILE A 11 20.28 -2.21 -16.39
C ILE A 11 19.33 -3.15 -15.63
N ALA A 12 18.61 -4.01 -16.33
CA ALA A 12 17.74 -5.01 -15.72
C ALA A 12 18.52 -6.01 -14.84
N TRP A 13 19.71 -6.42 -15.27
CA TRP A 13 20.58 -7.29 -14.48
C TRP A 13 21.08 -6.62 -13.20
N ILE A 14 21.52 -5.36 -13.29
CA ILE A 14 21.93 -4.57 -12.13
C ILE A 14 20.76 -4.45 -11.15
N TYR A 15 19.57 -4.12 -11.64
CA TYR A 15 18.36 -4.04 -10.81
C TYR A 15 18.03 -5.38 -10.13
N ALA A 16 18.04 -6.48 -10.89
CA ALA A 16 17.81 -7.82 -10.37
C ALA A 16 18.82 -8.19 -9.27
N PHE A 17 20.11 -7.86 -9.47
CA PHE A 17 21.17 -8.10 -8.50
C PHE A 17 20.95 -7.29 -7.19
N VAL A 18 20.60 -6.01 -7.30
CA VAL A 18 20.29 -5.18 -6.13
C VAL A 18 19.09 -5.73 -5.36
N VAL A 19 18.02 -6.14 -6.06
CA VAL A 19 16.84 -6.76 -5.44
C VAL A 19 17.21 -8.08 -4.76
N TRP A 20 18.04 -8.90 -5.39
CA TRP A 20 18.51 -10.16 -4.82
C TRP A 20 19.33 -9.95 -3.54
N ILE A 21 20.29 -9.00 -3.54
CA ILE A 21 21.03 -8.62 -2.33
C ILE A 21 20.07 -8.17 -1.23
N ARG A 22 19.09 -7.32 -1.55
CA ARG A 22 18.12 -6.84 -0.59
C ARG A 22 17.34 -8.00 0.04
N HIS A 23 16.89 -8.97 -0.74
CA HIS A 23 16.21 -10.16 -0.22
C HIS A 23 17.12 -10.95 0.72
N LYS A 24 18.37 -11.19 0.32
CA LYS A 24 19.35 -11.87 1.18
C LYS A 24 19.61 -11.13 2.50
N MET A 25 19.59 -9.80 2.48
CA MET A 25 19.72 -9.00 3.71
C MET A 25 18.49 -9.12 4.63
N PHE A 26 17.29 -9.30 4.09
CA PHE A 26 16.10 -9.61 4.88
C PHE A 26 16.16 -11.02 5.46
N ASP A 27 16.54 -12.02 4.67
CA ASP A 27 16.69 -13.41 5.09
C ASP A 27 17.74 -13.56 6.20
N ALA A 28 18.84 -12.82 6.09
CA ALA A 28 19.92 -12.79 7.08
C ALA A 28 19.60 -11.93 8.33
N GLY A 29 18.40 -11.35 8.43
CA GLY A 29 18.00 -10.50 9.55
C GLY A 29 18.73 -9.15 9.64
N LYS A 30 19.54 -8.78 8.64
CA LYS A 30 20.24 -7.48 8.60
C LYS A 30 19.28 -6.31 8.33
N LEU A 31 18.20 -6.55 7.60
CA LEU A 31 17.11 -5.60 7.44
C LEU A 31 15.96 -5.97 8.38
N LYS A 32 15.55 -5.01 9.19
CA LYS A 32 14.49 -5.22 10.18
C LYS A 32 13.14 -5.40 9.47
N SER A 33 12.50 -6.53 9.71
CA SER A 33 11.08 -6.74 9.43
C SER A 33 10.28 -6.50 10.70
N LYS A 34 9.10 -5.90 10.58
CA LYS A 34 8.21 -5.64 11.71
C LYS A 34 7.02 -6.58 11.65
N ARG A 35 6.74 -7.23 12.77
CA ARG A 35 5.54 -8.05 12.95
C ARG A 35 4.53 -7.27 13.78
N PHE A 36 3.26 -7.40 13.45
CA PHE A 36 2.16 -6.75 14.15
C PHE A 36 1.28 -7.83 14.76
N ASN A 37 0.70 -7.56 15.92
CA ASN A 37 -0.20 -8.48 16.61
C ASN A 37 -1.66 -8.34 16.11
N LEU A 38 -1.81 -8.13 14.81
CA LEU A 38 -3.10 -8.06 14.12
C LEU A 38 -2.96 -8.69 12.72
N PRO A 39 -4.02 -9.26 12.16
CA PRO A 39 -4.00 -9.81 10.82
C PRO A 39 -3.85 -8.69 9.77
N VAL A 40 -2.83 -8.79 8.93
CA VAL A 40 -2.56 -7.84 7.85
C VAL A 40 -2.72 -8.52 6.50
N ILE A 41 -3.64 -8.01 5.68
CA ILE A 41 -3.83 -8.45 4.30
C ILE A 41 -3.18 -7.43 3.37
N CYS A 42 -2.23 -7.85 2.56
CA CYS A 42 -1.56 -6.98 1.60
C CYS A 42 -2.17 -7.14 0.20
N VAL A 43 -2.80 -6.09 -0.29
CA VAL A 43 -3.32 -6.04 -1.67
C VAL A 43 -2.31 -5.35 -2.56
N GLY A 44 -1.67 -6.12 -3.45
CA GLY A 44 -0.64 -5.65 -4.37
C GLY A 44 -0.90 -6.11 -5.80
N ASN A 45 0.01 -5.79 -6.71
CA ASN A 45 0.01 -6.27 -8.08
C ASN A 45 1.43 -6.52 -8.58
N ILE A 46 1.55 -7.42 -9.54
CA ILE A 46 2.83 -7.79 -10.18
C ILE A 46 3.06 -6.92 -11.42
N THR A 47 1.99 -6.41 -12.04
CA THR A 47 2.04 -5.61 -13.27
C THR A 47 1.74 -4.14 -13.01
N VAL A 48 2.21 -3.27 -13.92
CA VAL A 48 1.92 -1.82 -13.89
C VAL A 48 0.56 -1.57 -14.55
N GLY A 49 -0.28 -0.73 -13.92
CA GLY A 49 -1.58 -0.30 -14.47
C GLY A 49 -2.77 -0.68 -13.61
N GLY A 50 -3.97 -0.46 -14.12
CA GLY A 50 -5.26 -0.68 -13.45
C GLY A 50 -5.62 -2.15 -13.26
N THR A 51 -4.94 -2.83 -12.32
CA THR A 51 -5.05 -4.27 -12.07
C THR A 51 -6.17 -4.65 -11.10
N GLY A 52 -7.13 -3.75 -10.84
CA GLY A 52 -8.28 -4.05 -10.00
C GLY A 52 -8.01 -4.07 -8.49
N LYS A 53 -6.91 -3.45 -8.01
CA LYS A 53 -6.63 -3.37 -6.56
C LYS A 53 -7.77 -2.75 -5.76
N THR A 54 -8.26 -1.60 -6.19
CA THR A 54 -9.34 -0.87 -5.48
C THR A 54 -10.63 -1.69 -5.41
N PRO A 55 -11.16 -2.26 -6.52
CA PRO A 55 -12.31 -3.16 -6.45
C PRO A 55 -12.09 -4.38 -5.55
N PHE A 56 -10.90 -4.96 -5.54
CA PHE A 56 -10.58 -6.09 -4.68
C PHE A 56 -10.52 -5.68 -3.20
N THR A 57 -9.93 -4.52 -2.90
CA THR A 57 -9.94 -3.95 -1.55
C THR A 57 -11.38 -3.70 -1.06
N GLU A 58 -12.24 -3.13 -1.90
CA GLU A 58 -13.65 -2.93 -1.60
C GLU A 58 -14.40 -4.25 -1.37
N TYR A 59 -14.07 -5.29 -2.14
CA TYR A 59 -14.63 -6.62 -1.93
C TYR A 59 -14.26 -7.18 -0.55
N LEU A 60 -12.99 -7.06 -0.15
CA LEU A 60 -12.53 -7.48 1.19
C LEU A 60 -13.21 -6.69 2.31
N ILE A 61 -13.37 -5.37 2.16
CA ILE A 61 -14.08 -4.54 3.13
C ILE A 61 -15.51 -5.07 3.32
N ARG A 62 -16.26 -5.27 2.23
CA ARG A 62 -17.64 -5.80 2.29
C ARG A 62 -17.73 -7.17 2.94
N LEU A 63 -16.74 -8.03 2.69
CA LEU A 63 -16.70 -9.38 3.26
C LEU A 63 -16.45 -9.36 4.77
N LEU A 64 -15.64 -8.41 5.27
CA LEU A 64 -15.12 -8.44 6.64
C LEU A 64 -15.81 -7.45 7.60
N GLN A 65 -16.33 -6.32 7.11
CA GLN A 65 -16.78 -5.21 7.94
C GLN A 65 -17.95 -5.53 8.88
N ASP A 66 -18.73 -6.56 8.58
CA ASP A 66 -19.87 -6.96 9.41
C ASP A 66 -19.45 -7.85 10.59
N SER A 67 -18.29 -8.50 10.49
CA SER A 67 -17.77 -9.43 11.50
C SER A 67 -16.55 -8.89 12.24
N TYR A 68 -15.82 -7.96 11.65
CA TYR A 68 -14.56 -7.45 12.18
C TYR A 68 -14.43 -5.93 12.01
N PRO A 69 -13.75 -5.22 12.92
CA PRO A 69 -13.30 -3.86 12.67
C PRO A 69 -12.25 -3.88 11.54
N VAL A 70 -12.52 -3.12 10.48
CA VAL A 70 -11.65 -3.07 9.30
C VAL A 70 -10.96 -1.73 9.20
N ALA A 71 -9.66 -1.76 8.96
CA ALA A 71 -8.88 -0.58 8.63
C ALA A 71 -8.17 -0.75 7.27
N VAL A 72 -8.09 0.32 6.50
CA VAL A 72 -7.37 0.37 5.22
C VAL A 72 -6.19 1.32 5.34
N VAL A 73 -4.99 0.79 5.07
CA VAL A 73 -3.75 1.57 5.04
C VAL A 73 -3.32 1.80 3.60
N SER A 74 -3.21 3.06 3.20
CA SER A 74 -2.74 3.49 1.89
C SER A 74 -1.52 4.39 1.99
N ARG A 75 -0.77 4.52 0.89
CA ARG A 75 0.27 5.57 0.77
C ARG A 75 -0.30 6.98 0.61
N GLY A 76 -1.55 7.08 0.18
CA GLY A 76 -2.14 8.37 -0.19
C GLY A 76 -1.45 8.96 -1.42
N TYR A 77 -1.45 8.24 -2.53
CA TYR A 77 -0.84 8.72 -3.78
C TYR A 77 -1.49 10.02 -4.24
N LYS A 78 -0.69 10.97 -4.72
CA LYS A 78 -1.07 12.33 -5.15
C LYS A 78 -1.71 13.24 -4.09
N ARG A 79 -1.73 12.87 -2.80
CA ARG A 79 -2.19 13.77 -1.74
C ARG A 79 -1.25 14.97 -1.59
N LYS A 80 -1.79 16.11 -1.18
CA LYS A 80 -1.02 17.33 -0.86
C LYS A 80 -0.51 17.34 0.57
N SER A 81 -1.16 16.61 1.47
CA SER A 81 -0.80 16.52 2.88
C SER A 81 0.49 15.73 3.12
N LYS A 82 1.21 16.07 4.17
CA LYS A 82 2.40 15.34 4.65
C LYS A 82 2.08 14.59 5.95
N GLY A 83 2.89 13.56 6.25
CA GLY A 83 2.73 12.77 7.47
C GLY A 83 1.55 11.79 7.41
N MET A 84 1.18 11.25 8.55
CA MET A 84 0.04 10.36 8.68
C MET A 84 -1.26 11.16 8.68
N GLN A 85 -2.23 10.70 7.91
CA GLN A 85 -3.58 11.23 7.85
C GLN A 85 -4.58 10.14 8.13
N VAL A 86 -5.57 10.43 8.96
CA VAL A 86 -6.62 9.50 9.37
C VAL A 86 -7.96 10.01 8.84
N SER A 87 -8.81 9.11 8.39
CA SER A 87 -10.15 9.48 7.93
C SER A 87 -10.95 10.14 9.07
N SER A 88 -11.56 11.26 8.76
CA SER A 88 -12.41 12.04 9.67
C SER A 88 -13.43 12.82 8.86
N GLU A 89 -14.39 13.46 9.51
CA GLU A 89 -15.39 14.32 8.84
C GLU A 89 -14.77 15.45 8.01
N LYS A 90 -13.56 15.91 8.40
CA LYS A 90 -12.80 16.93 7.68
C LYS A 90 -11.88 16.38 6.59
N ALA A 91 -11.88 15.06 6.37
CA ALA A 91 -11.05 14.45 5.37
C ALA A 91 -11.50 14.84 3.95
N THR A 92 -10.54 15.10 3.09
CA THR A 92 -10.74 15.40 1.66
C THR A 92 -9.81 14.55 0.82
N ALA A 93 -10.06 14.49 -0.49
CA ALA A 93 -9.16 13.81 -1.42
C ALA A 93 -7.74 14.42 -1.43
N GLU A 94 -7.62 15.74 -1.17
CA GLU A 94 -6.33 16.41 -1.07
C GLU A 94 -5.53 15.96 0.17
N ILE A 95 -6.23 15.60 1.25
CA ILE A 95 -5.65 15.16 2.53
C ILE A 95 -5.31 13.68 2.50
N LEU A 96 -6.24 12.82 2.12
CA LEU A 96 -6.06 11.36 2.13
C LEU A 96 -5.45 10.82 0.84
N GLY A 97 -5.69 11.46 -0.29
CA GLY A 97 -5.51 10.94 -1.64
C GLY A 97 -6.84 10.44 -2.22
N ASP A 98 -6.95 10.41 -3.56
CA ASP A 98 -8.20 10.10 -4.26
C ASP A 98 -8.79 8.73 -3.88
N GLU A 99 -7.98 7.67 -3.97
CA GLU A 99 -8.41 6.30 -3.70
C GLU A 99 -8.79 6.07 -2.22
N PRO A 100 -7.98 6.45 -1.21
CA PRO A 100 -8.35 6.32 0.19
C PRO A 100 -9.59 7.14 0.55
N TYR A 101 -9.74 8.34 -0.01
CA TYR A 101 -10.92 9.17 0.22
C TYR A 101 -12.19 8.54 -0.36
N GLN A 102 -12.12 7.95 -1.56
CA GLN A 102 -13.23 7.21 -2.16
C GLN A 102 -13.67 6.03 -1.26
N ILE A 103 -12.71 5.26 -0.73
CA ILE A 103 -12.99 4.15 0.21
C ILE A 103 -13.68 4.69 1.47
N TYR A 104 -13.16 5.75 2.07
CA TYR A 104 -13.75 6.37 3.25
C TYR A 104 -15.20 6.82 3.03
N LYS A 105 -15.48 7.47 1.90
CA LYS A 105 -16.85 7.93 1.57
C LYS A 105 -17.82 6.77 1.36
N LYS A 106 -17.34 5.68 0.78
CA LYS A 106 -18.17 4.52 0.45
C LYS A 106 -18.38 3.58 1.63
N TYR A 107 -17.41 3.51 2.54
CA TYR A 107 -17.42 2.63 3.70
C TYR A 107 -17.13 3.41 4.99
N PRO A 108 -18.11 4.18 5.51
CA PRO A 108 -17.88 5.09 6.65
C PRO A 108 -17.52 4.38 7.96
N LYS A 109 -17.81 3.08 8.09
CA LYS A 109 -17.42 2.24 9.24
C LYS A 109 -15.95 1.80 9.19
N THR A 110 -15.31 1.92 8.03
CA THR A 110 -13.92 1.50 7.82
C THR A 110 -12.97 2.65 8.15
N LEU A 111 -12.01 2.39 9.04
CA LEU A 111 -10.94 3.34 9.32
C LEU A 111 -9.98 3.40 8.12
N VAL A 112 -9.73 4.59 7.60
CA VAL A 112 -8.79 4.77 6.48
C VAL A 112 -7.60 5.61 6.95
N VAL A 113 -6.40 5.08 6.81
CA VAL A 113 -5.15 5.76 7.17
C VAL A 113 -4.25 5.89 5.96
N ALA A 114 -3.81 7.12 5.67
CA ALA A 114 -2.88 7.41 4.60
C ALA A 114 -1.52 7.83 5.15
N ASP A 115 -0.49 7.02 4.94
CA ASP A 115 0.88 7.31 5.35
C ASP A 115 1.90 6.70 4.39
N SER A 116 2.97 7.43 4.08
CA SER A 116 4.13 6.91 3.35
C SER A 116 4.85 5.81 4.13
N ASN A 117 4.87 5.90 5.47
CA ASN A 117 5.34 4.86 6.38
C ASN A 117 4.17 3.98 6.85
N ARG A 118 3.95 2.88 6.13
CA ARG A 118 2.85 1.95 6.45
C ARG A 118 3.00 1.26 7.80
N CYS A 119 4.23 1.03 8.26
CA CYS A 119 4.45 0.45 9.59
C CYS A 119 3.90 1.36 10.68
N ARG A 120 4.16 2.67 10.58
CA ARG A 120 3.61 3.66 11.51
C ARG A 120 2.08 3.71 11.45
N ALA A 121 1.50 3.63 10.26
CA ALA A 121 0.05 3.59 10.10
C ALA A 121 -0.59 2.34 10.74
N ILE A 122 0.05 1.17 10.61
CA ILE A 122 -0.44 -0.08 11.23
C ILE A 122 -0.29 -0.04 12.75
N GLU A 123 0.75 0.63 13.28
CA GLU A 123 0.93 0.82 14.72
C GLU A 123 -0.09 1.73 15.36
N TYR A 124 -0.62 2.66 14.57
CA TYR A 124 -1.66 3.58 15.03
C TYR A 124 -3.01 2.88 15.16
N ILE A 125 -3.30 1.85 14.36
CA ILE A 125 -4.54 1.06 14.36
C ILE A 125 -4.59 0.11 15.53
#